data_0a2ef1d330579c0c6ab4bd9b59399aad
#
_entry.id   0a2ef1d330579c0c6ab4bd9b59399aad
#
_cell.length_a   1.000
_cell.length_b   1.000
_cell.length_c   1.000
_cell.angle_alpha   90.00
_cell.angle_beta   90.00
_cell.angle_gamma   90.00
#
_symmetry.space_group_name_H-M   'P 1'
#
loop_
_entity.id
_entity.type
_entity.pdbx_description
1 polymer ?
#
loop_
_entity_poly.entity_id
_entity_poly.type
_entity_poly.pdbx_seq_one_letter_code
_entity_poly.pdbx_strand_id
1 'polypeptide(L)'
;FFLLGLIPDIAILRDEALRIGKKLKALLYTPMALAWRGTNHQWVHYMRGYLIFAACATPLVFSVHSIVSWDFAMSSVPGWHTTIFAPYFVAGAIFSGLAMVLTVLIPIRAVFGLQDYITNHVIQSVSKVIIFTSIIVGYAYATEFFIGYYSGSPYERAIFYYRPFGEMTSWTLLGDNQLNFPQIAFWLMVFCNVIAPIPLWRWKVRNNPLAVWIIAALINVGMWFE
;
A
#
# COMPACT_ATOMS: atom_id res chain seq x y z
N PHE A 1 13.71 -8.40 9.27
CA PHE A 1 14.12 -7.18 8.56
C PHE A 1 13.96 -5.95 9.45
N PHE A 2 12.74 -5.61 9.91
CA PHE A 2 12.50 -4.43 10.77
C PHE A 2 13.29 -4.46 12.09
N LEU A 3 13.33 -5.60 12.77
CA LEU A 3 14.09 -5.73 14.01
C LEU A 3 15.59 -5.51 13.81
N LEU A 4 16.13 -5.97 12.69
CA LEU A 4 17.52 -5.73 12.31
C LEU A 4 17.78 -4.21 12.15
N GLY A 5 16.85 -3.49 11.50
CA GLY A 5 16.92 -2.04 11.31
C GLY A 5 17.00 -1.25 12.61
N LEU A 6 16.37 -1.74 13.68
CA LEU A 6 16.33 -1.07 14.99
C LEU A 6 17.58 -1.27 15.86
N ILE A 7 18.46 -2.23 15.54
CA ILE A 7 19.63 -2.55 16.40
C ILE A 7 20.52 -1.34 16.68
N PRO A 8 20.96 -0.54 15.69
CA PRO A 8 21.77 0.65 15.94
C PRO A 8 21.05 1.69 16.81
N ASP A 9 19.76 1.91 16.56
CA ASP A 9 18.95 2.91 17.27
C ASP A 9 18.77 2.50 18.74
N ILE A 10 18.48 1.22 19.01
CA ILE A 10 18.38 0.68 20.36
C ILE A 10 19.72 0.79 21.12
N ALA A 11 20.83 0.61 20.40
CA ALA A 11 22.15 0.79 20.99
C ALA A 11 22.40 2.24 21.42
N ILE A 12 21.99 3.22 20.62
CA ILE A 12 22.04 4.64 20.97
C ILE A 12 21.18 4.92 22.21
N LEU A 13 19.96 4.39 22.25
CA LEU A 13 19.07 4.54 23.41
C LEU A 13 19.64 3.89 24.68
N ARG A 14 20.33 2.75 24.54
CA ARG A 14 21.05 2.10 25.65
C ARG A 14 22.15 3.02 26.20
N ASP A 15 22.98 3.55 25.31
CA ASP A 15 24.13 4.38 25.71
C ASP A 15 23.66 5.71 26.32
N GLU A 16 22.59 6.29 25.81
CA GLU A 16 21.98 7.48 26.42
C GLU A 16 21.32 7.16 27.79
N ALA A 17 20.67 6.01 27.91
CA ALA A 17 20.13 5.55 29.23
C ALA A 17 21.23 5.34 30.30
N LEU A 18 22.39 4.82 29.89
CA LEU A 18 23.56 4.69 30.75
C LEU A 18 24.11 6.06 31.16
N ARG A 19 24.17 7.01 30.20
CA ARG A 19 24.64 8.38 30.45
C ARG A 19 23.78 9.13 31.47
N ILE A 20 22.44 8.95 31.37
CA ILE A 20 21.47 9.58 32.29
C ILE A 20 21.33 8.83 33.62
N GLY A 21 22.01 7.67 33.79
CA GLY A 21 21.96 6.87 35.02
C GLY A 21 20.69 6.01 35.20
N LYS A 22 19.87 5.85 34.14
CA LYS A 22 18.64 5.02 34.14
C LYS A 22 18.98 3.54 33.95
N LYS A 23 19.59 2.90 34.93
CA LYS A 23 20.10 1.51 34.89
C LYS A 23 19.06 0.49 34.42
N LEU A 24 17.80 0.61 34.85
CA LEU A 24 16.73 -0.33 34.46
C LEU A 24 16.43 -0.29 32.98
N LYS A 25 16.38 0.91 32.40
CA LYS A 25 16.18 1.06 30.93
C LYS A 25 17.37 0.54 30.13
N ALA A 26 18.60 0.84 30.61
CA ALA A 26 19.81 0.33 29.97
C ALA A 26 19.86 -1.21 30.02
N LEU A 27 19.42 -1.84 31.11
CA LEU A 27 19.35 -3.30 31.22
C LEU A 27 18.38 -3.92 30.23
N LEU A 28 17.23 -3.26 29.95
CA LEU A 28 16.26 -3.72 28.97
C LEU A 28 16.78 -3.56 27.53
N TYR A 29 17.50 -2.48 27.23
CA TYR A 29 18.01 -2.23 25.87
C TYR A 29 19.27 -3.04 25.55
N THR A 30 20.02 -3.49 26.54
CA THR A 30 21.27 -4.25 26.33
C THR A 30 21.08 -5.54 25.52
N PRO A 31 20.14 -6.46 25.85
CA PRO A 31 19.93 -7.66 25.05
C PRO A 31 19.37 -7.33 23.65
N MET A 32 18.53 -6.29 23.52
CA MET A 32 17.93 -5.89 22.24
C MET A 32 18.95 -5.25 21.29
N ALA A 33 19.99 -4.61 21.83
CA ALA A 33 21.07 -4.03 21.04
C ALA A 33 22.08 -5.07 20.50
N LEU A 34 21.95 -6.37 20.83
CA LEU A 34 22.79 -7.48 20.35
C LEU A 34 24.29 -7.16 20.36
N ALA A 35 24.79 -6.60 21.46
CA ALA A 35 26.18 -6.19 21.63
C ALA A 35 26.71 -5.20 20.59
N TRP A 36 25.82 -4.40 19.97
CA TRP A 36 26.21 -3.37 19.02
C TRP A 36 27.10 -2.31 19.68
N ARG A 37 28.26 -2.05 19.08
CA ARG A 37 29.26 -1.07 19.55
C ARG A 37 29.55 0.02 18.52
N GLY A 38 28.93 -0.01 17.35
CA GLY A 38 29.10 0.99 16.29
C GLY A 38 30.46 0.93 15.59
N THR A 39 31.18 -0.20 15.64
CA THR A 39 32.45 -0.35 14.95
C THR A 39 32.24 -0.38 13.43
N ASN A 40 33.26 0.08 12.66
CA ASN A 40 33.19 0.07 11.21
C ASN A 40 32.92 -1.35 10.63
N HIS A 41 33.51 -2.37 11.24
CA HIS A 41 33.27 -3.75 10.88
C HIS A 41 31.79 -4.16 11.08
N GLN A 42 31.16 -3.77 12.19
CA GLN A 42 29.75 -4.03 12.44
C GLN A 42 28.84 -3.28 11.46
N TRP A 43 29.17 -2.04 11.12
CA TRP A 43 28.43 -1.27 10.12
C TRP A 43 28.47 -1.90 8.73
N VAL A 44 29.64 -2.38 8.28
CA VAL A 44 29.77 -3.05 6.97
C VAL A 44 28.94 -4.33 6.94
N HIS A 45 28.98 -5.15 8.00
CA HIS A 45 28.20 -6.39 8.06
C HIS A 45 26.69 -6.11 8.18
N TYR A 46 26.31 -5.11 8.95
CA TYR A 46 24.94 -4.65 9.07
C TYR A 46 24.36 -4.21 7.72
N MET A 47 25.06 -3.37 6.99
CA MET A 47 24.61 -2.90 5.68
C MET A 47 24.49 -4.04 4.66
N ARG A 48 25.46 -4.97 4.66
CA ARG A 48 25.37 -6.16 3.81
C ARG A 48 24.18 -7.04 4.18
N GLY A 49 24.02 -7.34 5.46
CA GLY A 49 22.88 -8.12 5.96
C GLY A 49 21.55 -7.44 5.62
N TYR A 50 21.45 -6.14 5.84
CA TYR A 50 20.26 -5.35 5.52
C TYR A 50 19.91 -5.43 4.03
N LEU A 51 20.89 -5.28 3.14
CA LEU A 51 20.68 -5.39 1.69
C LEU A 51 20.23 -6.79 1.28
N ILE A 52 20.84 -7.84 1.85
CA ILE A 52 20.46 -9.24 1.56
C ILE A 52 19.03 -9.49 2.00
N PHE A 53 18.66 -9.10 3.22
CA PHE A 53 17.29 -9.25 3.71
C PHE A 53 16.28 -8.44 2.91
N ALA A 54 16.62 -7.22 2.47
CA ALA A 54 15.79 -6.42 1.59
C ALA A 54 15.58 -7.09 0.22
N ALA A 55 16.65 -7.62 -0.35
CA ALA A 55 16.61 -8.35 -1.62
C ALA A 55 15.76 -9.63 -1.52
N CYS A 56 15.81 -10.34 -0.39
CA CYS A 56 14.98 -11.52 -0.16
C CYS A 56 13.52 -11.18 0.17
N ALA A 57 13.29 -10.07 0.89
CA ALA A 57 11.95 -9.65 1.27
C ALA A 57 11.07 -9.30 0.06
N THR A 58 11.65 -8.68 -0.96
CA THR A 58 10.89 -8.27 -2.15
C THR A 58 10.22 -9.44 -2.87
N PRO A 59 10.94 -10.49 -3.34
CA PRO A 59 10.29 -11.64 -3.98
C PRO A 59 9.39 -12.43 -3.02
N LEU A 60 9.72 -12.44 -1.71
CA LEU A 60 8.89 -13.09 -0.70
C LEU A 60 7.53 -12.40 -0.59
N VAL A 61 7.48 -11.07 -0.55
CA VAL A 61 6.23 -10.30 -0.51
C VAL A 61 5.39 -10.58 -1.76
N PHE A 62 5.99 -10.58 -2.95
CA PHE A 62 5.29 -10.95 -4.18
C PHE A 62 4.71 -12.36 -4.12
N SER A 63 5.50 -13.35 -3.67
CA SER A 63 5.06 -14.74 -3.57
C SER A 63 3.90 -14.91 -2.57
N VAL A 64 4.03 -14.32 -1.39
CA VAL A 64 3.00 -14.44 -0.34
C VAL A 64 1.67 -13.82 -0.80
N HIS A 65 1.71 -12.60 -1.35
CA HIS A 65 0.50 -11.94 -1.84
C HIS A 65 -0.12 -12.69 -3.04
N SER A 66 0.69 -13.28 -3.92
CA SER A 66 0.19 -14.10 -5.02
C SER A 66 -0.49 -15.38 -4.52
N ILE A 67 0.10 -16.07 -3.54
CA ILE A 67 -0.50 -17.30 -2.98
C ILE A 67 -1.82 -16.97 -2.27
N VAL A 68 -1.83 -15.95 -1.42
CA VAL A 68 -3.06 -15.51 -0.73
C VAL A 68 -4.15 -15.10 -1.73
N SER A 69 -3.78 -14.43 -2.82
CA SER A 69 -4.75 -14.04 -3.85
C SER A 69 -5.34 -15.23 -4.59
N TRP A 70 -4.60 -16.33 -4.74
CA TRP A 70 -5.11 -17.55 -5.33
C TRP A 70 -6.17 -18.22 -4.45
N ASP A 71 -6.08 -18.12 -3.14
CA ASP A 71 -7.12 -18.63 -2.23
C ASP A 71 -8.46 -17.94 -2.53
N PHE A 72 -8.46 -16.64 -2.84
CA PHE A 72 -9.66 -15.92 -3.28
C PHE A 72 -10.05 -16.27 -4.72
N ALA A 73 -9.09 -16.32 -5.64
CA ALA A 73 -9.33 -16.62 -7.05
C ALA A 73 -9.87 -18.03 -7.29
N MET A 74 -9.60 -18.98 -6.40
CA MET A 74 -10.13 -20.34 -6.44
C MET A 74 -11.52 -20.47 -5.79
N SER A 75 -12.04 -19.39 -5.21
CA SER A 75 -13.39 -19.37 -4.65
C SER A 75 -14.45 -19.39 -5.75
N SER A 76 -15.64 -19.87 -5.45
CA SER A 76 -16.79 -19.85 -6.36
C SER A 76 -17.53 -18.51 -6.36
N VAL A 77 -17.00 -17.49 -5.67
CA VAL A 77 -17.64 -16.18 -5.57
C VAL A 77 -17.46 -15.42 -6.90
N PRO A 78 -18.57 -15.01 -7.55
CA PRO A 78 -18.50 -14.23 -8.78
C PRO A 78 -17.71 -12.93 -8.59
N GLY A 79 -16.85 -12.61 -9.56
CA GLY A 79 -15.97 -11.44 -9.51
C GLY A 79 -14.59 -11.71 -8.88
N TRP A 80 -14.41 -12.78 -8.10
CA TRP A 80 -13.12 -13.13 -7.52
C TRP A 80 -12.36 -14.21 -8.28
N HIS A 81 -13.06 -15.16 -8.91
CA HIS A 81 -12.48 -16.29 -9.63
C HIS A 81 -11.98 -15.89 -11.04
N THR A 82 -11.12 -14.91 -11.14
CA THR A 82 -10.51 -14.47 -12.38
C THR A 82 -8.99 -14.67 -12.37
N THR A 83 -8.42 -14.98 -13.53
CA THR A 83 -6.96 -15.17 -13.66
C THR A 83 -6.16 -13.90 -13.38
N ILE A 84 -6.77 -12.72 -13.56
CA ILE A 84 -6.13 -11.42 -13.33
C ILE A 84 -6.08 -11.07 -11.83
N PHE A 85 -6.81 -11.79 -10.98
CA PHE A 85 -6.92 -11.47 -9.56
C PHE A 85 -5.56 -11.47 -8.85
N ALA A 86 -4.67 -12.45 -9.14
CA ALA A 86 -3.37 -12.52 -8.50
C ALA A 86 -2.45 -11.33 -8.82
N PRO A 87 -2.16 -10.97 -10.07
CA PRO A 87 -1.36 -9.79 -10.38
C PRO A 87 -2.03 -8.47 -9.95
N TYR A 88 -3.35 -8.41 -10.01
CA TYR A 88 -4.12 -7.29 -9.52
C TYR A 88 -3.97 -7.08 -8.01
N PHE A 89 -4.13 -8.13 -7.22
CA PHE A 89 -3.99 -8.08 -5.77
C PHE A 89 -2.59 -7.63 -5.32
N VAL A 90 -1.54 -8.14 -5.99
CA VAL A 90 -0.16 -7.71 -5.74
C VAL A 90 0.05 -6.23 -6.10
N ALA A 91 -0.45 -5.80 -7.26
CA ALA A 91 -0.33 -4.40 -7.69
C ALA A 91 -1.08 -3.46 -6.73
N GLY A 92 -2.29 -3.84 -6.29
CA GLY A 92 -3.08 -3.12 -5.31
C GLY A 92 -2.39 -3.00 -3.95
N ALA A 93 -1.78 -4.09 -3.46
CA ALA A 93 -1.02 -4.08 -2.23
C ALA A 93 0.18 -3.12 -2.27
N ILE A 94 0.92 -3.07 -3.39
CA ILE A 94 2.03 -2.12 -3.57
C ILE A 94 1.50 -0.69 -3.69
N PHE A 95 0.44 -0.49 -4.44
CA PHE A 95 -0.19 0.81 -4.66
C PHE A 95 -0.69 1.43 -3.36
N SER A 96 -1.46 0.68 -2.58
CA SER A 96 -1.97 1.11 -1.27
C SER A 96 -0.85 1.29 -0.24
N GLY A 97 0.11 0.36 -0.21
CA GLY A 97 1.24 0.43 0.71
C GLY A 97 2.10 1.68 0.50
N LEU A 98 2.41 2.02 -0.75
CA LEU A 98 3.16 3.24 -1.08
C LEU A 98 2.34 4.51 -0.78
N ALA A 99 1.04 4.51 -1.03
CA ALA A 99 0.15 5.61 -0.67
C ALA A 99 0.11 5.79 0.85
N MET A 100 0.03 4.70 1.62
CA MET A 100 0.06 4.75 3.08
C MET A 100 1.39 5.31 3.61
N VAL A 101 2.51 4.87 3.03
CA VAL A 101 3.84 5.41 3.38
C VAL A 101 3.89 6.92 3.17
N LEU A 102 3.42 7.44 2.02
CA LEU A 102 3.40 8.88 1.78
C LEU A 102 2.45 9.62 2.72
N THR A 103 1.30 9.02 3.04
CA THR A 103 0.31 9.62 3.95
C THR A 103 0.88 9.83 5.36
N VAL A 104 1.76 8.95 5.81
CA VAL A 104 2.43 9.06 7.12
C VAL A 104 3.73 9.87 7.03
N LEU A 105 4.52 9.65 5.98
CA LEU A 105 5.86 10.23 5.84
C LEU A 105 5.82 11.76 5.66
N ILE A 106 4.87 12.27 4.89
CA ILE A 106 4.79 13.71 4.59
C ILE A 106 4.45 14.55 5.84
N PRO A 107 3.44 14.19 6.67
CA PRO A 107 3.22 14.88 7.93
C PRO A 107 4.39 14.76 8.92
N ILE A 108 4.98 13.58 9.06
CA ILE A 108 6.16 13.38 9.91
C ILE A 108 7.30 14.30 9.48
N ARG A 109 7.58 14.38 8.17
CA ARG A 109 8.57 15.30 7.61
C ARG A 109 8.31 16.74 7.98
N ALA A 110 7.04 17.17 7.96
CA ALA A 110 6.65 18.54 8.28
C ALA A 110 6.76 18.84 9.79
N VAL A 111 6.28 17.92 10.64
CA VAL A 111 6.25 18.12 12.10
C VAL A 111 7.64 18.08 12.73
N PHE A 112 8.50 17.15 12.28
CA PHE A 112 9.84 16.98 12.83
C PHE A 112 10.94 17.74 12.07
N GLY A 113 10.59 18.52 11.04
CA GLY A 113 11.56 19.30 10.29
C GLY A 113 12.58 18.46 9.50
N LEU A 114 12.22 17.25 9.05
CA LEU A 114 13.11 16.27 8.42
C LEU A 114 13.29 16.51 6.91
N GLN A 115 13.25 17.78 6.46
CA GLN A 115 13.32 18.11 5.02
C GLN A 115 14.66 17.74 4.40
N ASP A 116 15.75 17.78 5.17
CA ASP A 116 17.10 17.46 4.71
C ASP A 116 17.32 15.96 4.55
N TYR A 117 16.61 15.14 5.33
CA TYR A 117 16.67 13.67 5.26
C TYR A 117 15.65 13.10 4.25
N ILE A 118 14.41 13.57 4.32
CA ILE A 118 13.33 13.18 3.42
C ILE A 118 13.20 14.25 2.36
N THR A 119 14.02 14.17 1.33
CA THR A 119 14.05 15.15 0.25
C THR A 119 12.82 15.04 -0.66
N ASN A 120 12.51 16.12 -1.40
CA ASN A 120 11.43 16.05 -2.41
C ASN A 120 11.71 15.01 -3.49
N HIS A 121 12.98 14.67 -3.74
CA HIS A 121 13.36 13.63 -4.68
C HIS A 121 12.82 12.25 -4.27
N VAL A 122 12.86 11.93 -2.98
CA VAL A 122 12.29 10.67 -2.45
C VAL A 122 10.77 10.62 -2.70
N ILE A 123 10.06 11.71 -2.35
CA ILE A 123 8.61 11.81 -2.56
C ILE A 123 8.25 11.67 -4.05
N GLN A 124 9.00 12.31 -4.93
CA GLN A 124 8.80 12.18 -6.38
C GLN A 124 9.07 10.76 -6.89
N SER A 125 10.09 10.08 -6.36
CA SER A 125 10.42 8.71 -6.76
C SER A 125 9.32 7.74 -6.36
N VAL A 126 8.81 7.83 -5.13
CA VAL A 126 7.66 7.02 -4.67
C VAL A 126 6.41 7.35 -5.49
N SER A 127 6.14 8.63 -5.78
CA SER A 127 5.00 9.02 -6.63
C SER A 127 5.07 8.44 -8.04
N LYS A 128 6.26 8.26 -8.62
CA LYS A 128 6.41 7.60 -9.93
C LYS A 128 6.03 6.12 -9.87
N VAL A 129 6.38 5.43 -8.78
CA VAL A 129 5.98 4.03 -8.60
C VAL A 129 4.47 3.92 -8.39
N ILE A 130 3.86 4.86 -7.66
CA ILE A 130 2.39 4.96 -7.51
C ILE A 130 1.71 5.13 -8.88
N ILE A 131 2.23 5.99 -9.76
CA ILE A 131 1.70 6.13 -11.12
C ILE A 131 1.77 4.81 -11.88
N PHE A 132 2.91 4.13 -11.83
CA PHE A 132 3.09 2.85 -12.52
C PHE A 132 2.10 1.78 -12.01
N THR A 133 1.98 1.65 -10.70
CA THR A 133 1.05 0.68 -10.08
C THR A 133 -0.42 1.06 -10.31
N SER A 134 -0.76 2.35 -10.35
CA SER A 134 -2.12 2.81 -10.67
C SER A 134 -2.55 2.43 -12.09
N ILE A 135 -1.62 2.42 -13.07
CA ILE A 135 -1.91 1.96 -14.43
C ILE A 135 -2.26 0.47 -14.41
N ILE A 136 -1.51 -0.35 -13.65
CA ILE A 136 -1.77 -1.78 -13.56
C ILE A 136 -3.13 -2.03 -12.89
N VAL A 137 -3.43 -1.34 -11.81
CA VAL A 137 -4.73 -1.43 -11.12
C VAL A 137 -5.87 -0.99 -12.04
N GLY A 138 -5.73 0.13 -12.73
CA GLY A 138 -6.73 0.61 -13.69
C GLY A 138 -6.94 -0.35 -14.87
N TYR A 139 -5.87 -0.96 -15.37
CA TYR A 139 -5.96 -2.01 -16.39
C TYR A 139 -6.70 -3.25 -15.86
N ALA A 140 -6.42 -3.65 -14.62
CA ALA A 140 -7.08 -4.78 -14.00
C ALA A 140 -8.59 -4.53 -13.84
N TYR A 141 -9.00 -3.34 -13.41
CA TYR A 141 -10.42 -2.95 -13.37
C TYR A 141 -11.08 -3.02 -14.75
N ALA A 142 -10.44 -2.44 -15.76
CA ALA A 142 -10.96 -2.48 -17.14
C ALA A 142 -11.13 -3.92 -17.64
N THR A 143 -10.18 -4.80 -17.33
CA THR A 143 -10.22 -6.21 -17.72
C THR A 143 -11.31 -6.96 -16.95
N GLU A 144 -11.46 -6.73 -15.64
CA GLU A 144 -12.52 -7.34 -14.82
C GLU A 144 -13.90 -6.96 -15.34
N PHE A 145 -14.12 -5.68 -15.65
CA PHE A 145 -15.38 -5.22 -16.23
C PHE A 145 -15.64 -5.79 -17.63
N PHE A 146 -14.62 -5.85 -18.44
CA PHE A 146 -14.74 -6.45 -19.77
C PHE A 146 -15.11 -7.94 -19.68
N ILE A 147 -14.45 -8.70 -18.82
CA ILE A 147 -14.74 -10.12 -18.62
C ILE A 147 -16.15 -10.31 -18.04
N GLY A 148 -16.53 -9.56 -17.01
CA GLY A 148 -17.86 -9.64 -16.42
C GLY A 148 -18.99 -9.35 -17.43
N TYR A 149 -18.78 -8.40 -18.34
CA TYR A 149 -19.72 -8.12 -19.41
C TYR A 149 -19.75 -9.21 -20.48
N TYR A 150 -18.57 -9.68 -20.91
CA TYR A 150 -18.41 -10.60 -22.06
C TYR A 150 -18.64 -12.08 -21.71
N SER A 151 -18.40 -12.50 -20.47
CA SER A 151 -18.42 -13.91 -20.04
C SER A 151 -19.75 -14.64 -20.30
N GLY A 152 -20.85 -13.90 -20.41
CA GLY A 152 -22.17 -14.46 -20.63
C GLY A 152 -22.78 -15.16 -19.41
N SER A 153 -22.03 -15.31 -18.30
CA SER A 153 -22.55 -15.85 -17.04
C SER A 153 -23.60 -14.87 -16.46
N PRO A 154 -24.82 -15.34 -16.15
CA PRO A 154 -25.84 -14.46 -15.58
C PRO A 154 -25.44 -13.92 -14.21
N TYR A 155 -24.69 -14.67 -13.42
CA TYR A 155 -24.23 -14.27 -12.09
C TYR A 155 -23.18 -13.15 -12.17
N GLU A 156 -22.21 -13.26 -13.05
CA GLU A 156 -21.18 -12.23 -13.24
C GLU A 156 -21.76 -10.95 -13.82
N ARG A 157 -22.66 -11.06 -14.79
CA ARG A 157 -23.40 -9.91 -15.33
C ARG A 157 -24.24 -9.23 -14.28
N ALA A 158 -24.91 -9.97 -13.42
CA ALA A 158 -25.71 -9.39 -12.33
C ALA A 158 -24.85 -8.53 -11.40
N ILE A 159 -23.65 -9.01 -11.01
CA ILE A 159 -22.73 -8.23 -10.18
C ILE A 159 -22.18 -7.02 -10.94
N PHE A 160 -21.84 -7.21 -12.22
CA PHE A 160 -21.38 -6.11 -13.08
C PHE A 160 -22.38 -4.96 -13.18
N TYR A 161 -23.68 -5.25 -13.26
CA TYR A 161 -24.71 -4.21 -13.27
C TYR A 161 -25.05 -3.69 -11.88
N TYR A 162 -25.04 -4.55 -10.86
CA TYR A 162 -25.40 -4.17 -9.50
C TYR A 162 -24.41 -3.19 -8.87
N ARG A 163 -23.11 -3.43 -9.01
CA ARG A 163 -22.09 -2.56 -8.36
C ARG A 163 -22.12 -1.11 -8.87
N PRO A 164 -22.08 -0.83 -10.19
CA PRO A 164 -22.09 0.54 -10.72
C PRO A 164 -23.46 1.18 -10.85
N PHE A 165 -24.54 0.39 -11.15
CA PHE A 165 -25.84 0.91 -11.51
C PHE A 165 -26.97 0.58 -10.54
N GLY A 166 -26.76 -0.38 -9.63
CA GLY A 166 -27.79 -0.80 -8.67
C GLY A 166 -28.95 -1.59 -9.29
N GLU A 167 -28.88 -1.89 -10.56
CA GLU A 167 -29.92 -2.69 -11.22
C GLU A 167 -29.72 -4.17 -10.90
N MET A 168 -30.49 -4.69 -9.97
CA MET A 168 -30.70 -6.12 -9.84
C MET A 168 -31.98 -6.50 -10.57
N THR A 169 -31.84 -7.21 -11.68
CA THR A 169 -32.96 -7.90 -12.30
C THR A 169 -33.59 -8.88 -11.31
N SER A 170 -34.89 -8.71 -11.03
CA SER A 170 -35.85 -9.67 -10.41
C SER A 170 -35.55 -10.29 -9.03
N TRP A 171 -34.38 -10.05 -8.41
CA TRP A 171 -34.03 -10.61 -7.09
C TRP A 171 -33.95 -9.56 -5.97
N THR A 172 -34.39 -8.32 -6.23
CA THR A 172 -34.45 -7.29 -5.19
C THR A 172 -35.59 -7.57 -4.23
N LEU A 173 -35.26 -8.23 -3.12
CA LEU A 173 -36.14 -8.36 -1.95
C LEU A 173 -36.34 -7.03 -1.19
N LEU A 174 -35.67 -5.97 -1.57
CA LEU A 174 -35.72 -4.64 -0.97
C LEU A 174 -35.86 -3.60 -2.10
N GLY A 175 -37.11 -3.41 -2.54
CA GLY A 175 -37.43 -2.25 -3.35
C GLY A 175 -37.16 -0.99 -2.56
N ASP A 176 -36.34 -0.10 -3.10
CA ASP A 176 -36.55 1.35 -3.11
C ASP A 176 -35.35 2.07 -3.70
N ASN A 177 -35.63 3.16 -4.38
CA ASN A 177 -34.73 4.13 -5.02
C ASN A 177 -33.77 4.86 -4.05
N GLN A 178 -33.21 4.17 -3.07
CA GLN A 178 -32.17 4.74 -2.23
C GLN A 178 -30.82 4.52 -2.90
N LEU A 179 -30.00 5.56 -2.95
CA LEU A 179 -28.59 5.50 -3.32
C LEU A 179 -27.94 4.32 -2.56
N ASN A 180 -27.81 3.19 -3.23
CA ASN A 180 -27.32 1.97 -2.61
C ASN A 180 -25.84 2.17 -2.26
N PHE A 181 -25.47 1.91 -1.02
CA PHE A 181 -24.09 2.00 -0.54
C PHE A 181 -23.07 1.38 -1.51
N PRO A 182 -23.33 0.20 -2.15
CA PRO A 182 -22.42 -0.38 -3.14
C PRO A 182 -22.13 0.51 -4.33
N GLN A 183 -23.11 1.29 -4.83
CA GLN A 183 -22.89 2.20 -5.98
C GLN A 183 -21.96 3.34 -5.60
N ILE A 184 -22.18 3.96 -4.44
CA ILE A 184 -21.34 5.05 -3.95
C ILE A 184 -19.93 4.55 -3.73
N ALA A 185 -19.76 3.38 -3.09
CA ALA A 185 -18.49 2.74 -2.85
C ALA A 185 -17.73 2.46 -4.16
N PHE A 186 -18.44 1.91 -5.17
CA PHE A 186 -17.87 1.62 -6.48
C PHE A 186 -17.35 2.88 -7.19
N TRP A 187 -18.17 3.92 -7.31
CA TRP A 187 -17.73 5.14 -8.00
C TRP A 187 -16.66 5.89 -7.23
N LEU A 188 -16.70 5.84 -5.90
CA LEU A 188 -15.65 6.41 -5.05
C LEU A 188 -14.34 5.65 -5.23
N MET A 189 -14.37 4.32 -5.28
CA MET A 189 -13.21 3.47 -5.57
C MET A 189 -12.59 3.82 -6.93
N VAL A 190 -13.40 3.86 -8.00
CA VAL A 190 -12.92 4.21 -9.35
C VAL A 190 -12.33 5.63 -9.37
N PHE A 191 -12.99 6.58 -8.76
CA PHE A 191 -12.50 7.95 -8.67
C PHE A 191 -11.14 8.02 -7.96
N CYS A 192 -11.04 7.41 -6.78
CA CYS A 192 -9.84 7.50 -5.93
C CYS A 192 -8.66 6.69 -6.49
N ASN A 193 -8.91 5.52 -7.09
CA ASN A 193 -7.83 4.63 -7.53
C ASN A 193 -7.41 4.87 -8.98
N VAL A 194 -8.30 5.37 -9.84
CA VAL A 194 -7.98 5.60 -11.26
C VAL A 194 -7.82 7.08 -11.56
N ILE A 195 -8.76 7.94 -11.13
CA ILE A 195 -8.77 9.36 -11.52
C ILE A 195 -7.84 10.18 -10.63
N ALA A 196 -7.87 9.98 -9.32
CA ALA A 196 -7.07 10.76 -8.38
C ALA A 196 -5.54 10.65 -8.59
N PRO A 197 -4.95 9.52 -9.04
CA PRO A 197 -3.53 9.45 -9.37
C PRO A 197 -3.12 10.19 -10.66
N ILE A 198 -4.05 10.48 -11.59
CA ILE A 198 -3.73 11.12 -12.89
C ILE A 198 -2.95 12.44 -12.74
N PRO A 199 -3.29 13.36 -11.83
CA PRO A 199 -2.52 14.60 -11.65
C PRO A 199 -1.05 14.39 -11.32
N LEU A 200 -0.68 13.23 -10.73
CA LEU A 200 0.72 12.91 -10.44
C LEU A 200 1.61 12.81 -11.69
N TRP A 201 1.03 12.66 -12.90
CA TRP A 201 1.78 12.73 -14.16
C TRP A 201 2.46 14.08 -14.36
N ARG A 202 1.88 15.16 -13.84
CA ARG A 202 2.46 16.50 -13.95
C ARG A 202 3.58 16.68 -12.92
N TRP A 203 4.76 17.04 -13.37
CA TRP A 203 5.91 17.29 -12.51
C TRP A 203 5.62 18.32 -11.41
N LYS A 204 4.85 19.38 -11.73
CA LYS A 204 4.47 20.42 -10.76
C LYS A 204 3.68 19.87 -9.58
N VAL A 205 2.81 18.89 -9.80
CA VAL A 205 2.01 18.25 -8.74
C VAL A 205 2.90 17.36 -7.88
N ARG A 206 3.77 16.54 -8.49
CA ARG A 206 4.72 15.70 -7.76
C ARG A 206 5.73 16.48 -6.90
N ASN A 207 6.02 17.72 -7.29
CA ASN A 207 6.93 18.58 -6.53
C ASN A 207 6.26 19.28 -5.33
N ASN A 208 4.95 19.22 -5.23
CA ASN A 208 4.19 19.79 -4.13
C ASN A 208 3.82 18.69 -3.12
N PRO A 209 4.46 18.64 -1.94
CA PRO A 209 4.22 17.59 -0.95
C PRO A 209 2.75 17.52 -0.49
N LEU A 210 2.09 18.68 -0.36
CA LEU A 210 0.70 18.74 0.07
C LEU A 210 -0.23 18.10 -0.97
N ALA A 211 -0.02 18.37 -2.27
CA ALA A 211 -0.82 17.76 -3.33
C ALA A 211 -0.62 16.23 -3.37
N VAL A 212 0.62 15.78 -3.22
CA VAL A 212 0.93 14.34 -3.15
C VAL A 212 0.28 13.69 -1.93
N TRP A 213 0.28 14.35 -0.79
CA TRP A 213 -0.36 13.86 0.43
C TRP A 213 -1.87 13.68 0.26
N ILE A 214 -2.56 14.69 -0.31
CA ILE A 214 -4.00 14.62 -0.58
C ILE A 214 -4.32 13.44 -1.50
N ILE A 215 -3.55 13.28 -2.59
CA ILE A 215 -3.74 12.18 -3.53
C ILE A 215 -3.49 10.83 -2.87
N ALA A 216 -2.44 10.70 -2.05
CA ALA A 216 -2.14 9.48 -1.32
C ALA A 216 -3.26 9.12 -0.31
N ALA A 217 -3.81 10.11 0.39
CA ALA A 217 -4.95 9.92 1.28
C ALA A 217 -6.22 9.47 0.52
N LEU A 218 -6.49 10.05 -0.64
CA LEU A 218 -7.60 9.62 -1.50
C LEU A 218 -7.43 8.18 -1.99
N ILE A 219 -6.23 7.79 -2.39
CA ILE A 219 -5.92 6.40 -2.78
C ILE A 219 -6.22 5.44 -1.62
N ASN A 220 -5.79 5.75 -0.40
CA ASN A 220 -6.06 4.91 0.76
C ASN A 220 -7.56 4.76 1.03
N VAL A 221 -8.33 5.85 0.86
CA VAL A 221 -9.80 5.79 0.96
C VAL A 221 -10.38 4.90 -0.15
N GLY A 222 -9.93 5.07 -1.40
CA GLY A 222 -10.39 4.24 -2.52
C GLY A 222 -10.11 2.75 -2.33
N MET A 223 -8.93 2.40 -1.84
CA MET A 223 -8.54 1.02 -1.54
C MET A 223 -9.29 0.42 -0.33
N TRP A 224 -9.82 1.24 0.54
CA TRP A 224 -10.69 0.80 1.63
C TRP A 224 -12.09 0.37 1.12
N PHE A 225 -12.59 1.02 0.06
CA PHE A 225 -13.88 0.70 -0.54
C PHE A 225 -13.82 -0.40 -1.61
N GLU A 226 -12.67 -0.90 -1.92
CA GLU A 226 -12.44 -2.01 -2.83
C GLU A 226 -12.74 -3.36 -2.21
#